data_11a1a41c4177499ab9b698578017aedc
#
_entry.id   11a1a41c4177499ab9b698578017aedc
#
_cell.length_a   1.000
_cell.length_b   1.000
_cell.length_c   1.000
_cell.angle_alpha   90.00
_cell.angle_beta   90.00
_cell.angle_gamma   90.00
#
_symmetry.space_group_name_H-M   'P 1'
#
loop_
_entity.id
_entity.type
_entity.pdbx_description
1 polymer ?
#
loop_
_entity_poly.entity_id
_entity_poly.type
_entity_poly.pdbx_seq_one_letter_code
_entity_poly.pdbx_strand_id
1 'polypeptide(L)'
;MVDFLVFNELSLPFDDKYKAKNEFKNFFNILNSLQKKSIQKIRTDRNFKEYEIIKNCYLQEFFKELEDINLKDRLRDFLANSILLIETPLIKDDEIDEAEDYIISTYKYNDDINAGGLACSHFWNSISISFHSSDEWNKPCIKLTKNEEEIEIRHISTICHIEKHNDFFDNLEEELKLNINRENFWIRKNELFSKIIFTDEVEHQIIYLDSLVFKKVISILRDLETGKKVLNDLNISGEGETVRQNHSLRTLREFKINGQKEFFEKHIKNLSNGYRIHFFEKNEKIYIGYIGKHLKT
;
A
#
# COMPACT_ATOMS: atom_id res chain seq x y z
N MET A 1 -2.57 -5.82 -5.30
CA MET A 1 -1.44 -5.60 -4.35
C MET A 1 -0.52 -4.53 -4.91
N VAL A 2 0.22 -3.80 -4.08
CA VAL A 2 1.17 -2.78 -4.57
C VAL A 2 2.52 -3.42 -4.88
N ASP A 3 3.21 -2.90 -5.91
CA ASP A 3 4.50 -3.37 -6.43
C ASP A 3 5.68 -2.53 -5.92
N PHE A 4 5.51 -1.89 -4.78
CA PHE A 4 6.55 -1.08 -4.14
C PHE A 4 6.74 -1.45 -2.67
N LEU A 5 7.92 -1.15 -2.16
CA LEU A 5 8.27 -1.19 -0.74
C LEU A 5 8.13 0.20 -0.13
N VAL A 6 8.12 0.25 1.20
CA VAL A 6 8.16 1.52 1.93
C VAL A 6 9.39 1.53 2.84
N PHE A 7 10.22 2.54 2.70
CA PHE A 7 11.41 2.69 3.53
C PHE A 7 11.04 3.13 4.95
N ASN A 8 11.61 2.46 5.93
CA ASN A 8 11.50 2.83 7.33
C ASN A 8 12.63 3.78 7.71
N GLU A 9 12.31 5.05 7.79
CA GLU A 9 13.22 6.14 8.14
C GLU A 9 13.81 6.02 9.55
N LEU A 10 13.08 5.36 10.45
CA LEU A 10 13.52 5.15 11.84
C LEU A 10 14.74 4.22 11.96
N SER A 11 15.08 3.52 10.89
CA SER A 11 16.31 2.70 10.83
C SER A 11 17.60 3.53 10.62
N LEU A 12 17.48 4.85 10.55
CA LEU A 12 18.60 5.80 10.48
C LEU A 12 18.55 6.76 11.69
N PRO A 13 19.67 7.38 12.09
CA PRO A 13 21.04 7.20 11.58
C PRO A 13 21.73 5.95 12.14
N PHE A 14 22.87 5.58 11.54
CA PHE A 14 23.77 4.56 12.09
C PHE A 14 24.65 5.13 13.20
N ASP A 15 25.14 4.25 14.08
CA ASP A 15 26.03 4.62 15.17
C ASP A 15 27.41 5.09 14.66
N ASP A 16 27.91 4.43 13.61
CA ASP A 16 29.22 4.73 13.05
C ASP A 16 29.32 4.42 11.54
N LYS A 17 30.42 4.89 10.95
CA LYS A 17 30.72 4.78 9.51
C LYS A 17 30.96 3.35 9.04
N TYR A 18 31.55 2.52 9.88
CA TYR A 18 31.83 1.14 9.52
C TYR A 18 30.52 0.34 9.40
N LYS A 19 29.64 0.50 10.37
CA LYS A 19 28.29 -0.08 10.35
C LYS A 19 27.50 0.40 9.13
N ALA A 20 27.50 1.71 8.87
CA ALA A 20 26.85 2.28 7.69
C ALA A 20 27.32 1.62 6.38
N LYS A 21 28.65 1.49 6.18
CA LYS A 21 29.20 0.84 4.98
C LYS A 21 28.71 -0.61 4.81
N ASN A 22 28.71 -1.38 5.88
CA ASN A 22 28.28 -2.78 5.83
C ASN A 22 26.78 -2.89 5.57
N GLU A 23 25.99 -2.05 6.22
CA GLU A 23 24.55 -2.07 6.08
C GLU A 23 24.08 -1.58 4.70
N PHE A 24 24.75 -0.62 4.07
CA PHE A 24 24.49 -0.29 2.68
C PHE A 24 24.76 -1.47 1.73
N LYS A 25 25.84 -2.25 1.97
CA LYS A 25 26.10 -3.47 1.18
C LYS A 25 24.98 -4.51 1.33
N ASN A 26 24.54 -4.75 2.56
CA ASN A 26 23.43 -5.65 2.86
C ASN A 26 22.13 -5.16 2.20
N PHE A 27 21.82 -3.89 2.36
CA PHE A 27 20.62 -3.27 1.79
C PHE A 27 20.57 -3.43 0.27
N PHE A 28 21.65 -3.16 -0.43
CA PHE A 28 21.70 -3.36 -1.87
C PHE A 28 21.57 -4.83 -2.28
N ASN A 29 22.06 -5.78 -1.49
CA ASN A 29 21.85 -7.21 -1.74
C ASN A 29 20.36 -7.59 -1.57
N ILE A 30 19.70 -7.01 -0.56
CA ILE A 30 18.26 -7.15 -0.37
C ILE A 30 17.51 -6.58 -1.58
N LEU A 31 17.80 -5.35 -2.00
CA LEU A 31 17.14 -4.71 -3.15
C LEU A 31 17.29 -5.53 -4.43
N ASN A 32 18.48 -6.05 -4.72
CA ASN A 32 18.71 -6.91 -5.87
C ASN A 32 17.89 -8.22 -5.81
N SER A 33 17.70 -8.78 -4.61
CA SER A 33 16.88 -9.97 -4.43
C SER A 33 15.40 -9.67 -4.60
N LEU A 34 14.94 -8.50 -4.13
CA LEU A 34 13.56 -8.04 -4.25
C LEU A 34 13.19 -7.64 -5.68
N GLN A 35 14.14 -7.10 -6.43
CA GLN A 35 13.95 -6.81 -7.86
C GLN A 35 13.61 -8.09 -8.65
N LYS A 36 14.25 -9.22 -8.31
CA LYS A 36 13.92 -10.53 -8.90
C LYS A 36 12.52 -11.03 -8.53
N LYS A 37 11.91 -10.48 -7.48
CA LYS A 37 10.53 -10.75 -7.05
C LYS A 37 9.54 -9.69 -7.52
N SER A 38 9.86 -9.02 -8.65
CA SER A 38 9.00 -8.03 -9.31
C SER A 38 8.76 -6.74 -8.52
N ILE A 39 9.53 -6.47 -7.48
CA ILE A 39 9.53 -5.18 -6.82
C ILE A 39 10.38 -4.20 -7.65
N GLN A 40 9.78 -3.06 -8.02
CA GLN A 40 10.43 -2.08 -8.88
C GLN A 40 10.62 -0.71 -8.22
N LYS A 41 9.97 -0.49 -7.09
CA LYS A 41 9.91 0.83 -6.45
C LYS A 41 10.11 0.75 -4.95
N ILE A 42 10.63 1.85 -4.40
CA ILE A 42 10.69 2.11 -2.97
C ILE A 42 10.17 3.52 -2.70
N ARG A 43 9.26 3.66 -1.74
CA ARG A 43 8.76 4.96 -1.29
C ARG A 43 9.47 5.41 -0.03
N THR A 44 9.74 6.71 0.03
CA THR A 44 10.46 7.35 1.13
C THR A 44 9.71 8.61 1.57
N ASP A 45 9.85 9.01 2.83
CA ASP A 45 9.23 10.23 3.37
C ASP A 45 9.83 11.51 2.76
N ARG A 46 11.12 11.44 2.40
CA ARG A 46 11.88 12.52 1.80
C ARG A 46 12.87 12.00 0.78
N ASN A 47 13.50 12.92 0.03
CA ASN A 47 14.57 12.55 -0.88
C ASN A 47 15.68 11.81 -0.13
N PHE A 48 16.13 10.67 -0.66
CA PHE A 48 17.11 9.82 0.02
C PHE A 48 18.44 10.54 0.33
N LYS A 49 18.76 11.59 -0.42
CA LYS A 49 19.95 12.45 -0.18
C LYS A 49 19.85 13.30 1.09
N GLU A 50 18.66 13.48 1.61
CA GLU A 50 18.37 14.33 2.78
C GLU A 50 18.42 13.54 4.10
N TYR A 51 18.63 12.21 4.04
CA TYR A 51 18.79 11.43 5.26
C TYR A 51 20.14 11.65 5.90
N GLU A 52 20.12 11.80 7.20
CA GLU A 52 21.29 11.73 8.07
C GLU A 52 21.70 10.25 8.19
N ILE A 53 22.84 9.89 7.63
CA ILE A 53 23.30 8.51 7.60
C ILE A 53 24.02 8.12 8.89
N ILE A 54 24.81 9.05 9.41
CA ILE A 54 25.48 8.98 10.71
C ILE A 54 25.22 10.33 11.36
N LYS A 55 25.20 10.40 12.67
CA LYS A 55 24.96 11.65 13.39
C LYS A 55 25.80 12.80 12.84
N ASN A 56 25.16 13.87 12.42
CA ASN A 56 25.73 15.08 11.76
C ASN A 56 26.45 14.78 10.42
N CYS A 57 26.14 13.66 9.74
CA CYS A 57 26.71 13.33 8.44
C CYS A 57 25.59 12.86 7.50
N TYR A 58 25.26 13.68 6.53
CA TYR A 58 24.27 13.37 5.52
C TYR A 58 24.82 12.48 4.40
N LEU A 59 23.94 11.91 3.59
CA LEU A 59 24.35 10.97 2.55
C LEU A 59 25.39 11.54 1.59
N GLN A 60 25.34 12.83 1.28
CA GLN A 60 26.34 13.46 0.37
C GLN A 60 27.75 13.49 0.96
N GLU A 61 27.88 13.80 2.26
CA GLU A 61 29.16 13.78 2.97
C GLU A 61 29.67 12.36 3.08
N PHE A 62 28.79 11.43 3.52
CA PHE A 62 29.10 10.01 3.58
C PHE A 62 29.61 9.47 2.24
N PHE A 63 28.93 9.82 1.13
CA PHE A 63 29.31 9.41 -0.22
C PHE A 63 30.70 9.92 -0.63
N LYS A 64 31.05 11.19 -0.33
CA LYS A 64 32.35 11.75 -0.64
C LYS A 64 33.48 11.00 0.07
N GLU A 65 33.24 10.60 1.31
CA GLU A 65 34.22 9.93 2.16
C GLU A 65 34.34 8.41 1.96
N LEU A 66 33.49 7.83 1.08
CA LEU A 66 33.60 6.41 0.73
C LEU A 66 34.86 6.16 -0.09
N GLU A 67 35.72 5.25 0.39
CA GLU A 67 36.90 4.74 -0.32
C GLU A 67 36.56 3.51 -1.17
N ASP A 68 35.57 2.71 -0.76
CA ASP A 68 35.10 1.53 -1.48
C ASP A 68 34.40 1.94 -2.78
N ILE A 69 35.10 1.80 -3.90
CA ILE A 69 34.63 2.19 -5.23
C ILE A 69 33.36 1.42 -5.61
N ASN A 70 33.30 0.12 -5.33
CA ASN A 70 32.15 -0.71 -5.65
C ASN A 70 30.89 -0.25 -4.90
N LEU A 71 31.05 0.04 -3.60
CA LEU A 71 29.94 0.56 -2.81
C LEU A 71 29.52 1.95 -3.30
N LYS A 72 30.47 2.79 -3.68
CA LYS A 72 30.23 4.12 -4.22
C LYS A 72 29.45 4.08 -5.54
N ASP A 73 29.80 3.16 -6.42
CA ASP A 73 29.09 2.97 -7.69
C ASP A 73 27.67 2.45 -7.47
N ARG A 74 27.49 1.45 -6.62
CA ARG A 74 26.13 0.95 -6.27
C ARG A 74 25.26 2.02 -5.62
N LEU A 75 25.83 2.88 -4.77
CA LEU A 75 25.10 4.00 -4.17
C LEU A 75 24.71 5.04 -5.24
N ARG A 76 25.60 5.29 -6.21
CA ARG A 76 25.29 6.18 -7.35
C ARG A 76 24.14 5.61 -8.20
N ASP A 77 24.19 4.32 -8.52
CA ASP A 77 23.15 3.63 -9.31
C ASP A 77 21.81 3.65 -8.57
N PHE A 78 21.81 3.46 -7.27
CA PHE A 78 20.61 3.56 -6.45
C PHE A 78 20.01 4.98 -6.50
N LEU A 79 20.83 6.01 -6.28
CA LEU A 79 20.39 7.40 -6.32
C LEU A 79 19.98 7.87 -7.73
N ALA A 80 20.46 7.20 -8.78
CA ALA A 80 20.06 7.41 -10.17
C ALA A 80 18.82 6.60 -10.58
N ASN A 81 18.17 5.91 -9.63
CA ASN A 81 17.03 5.02 -9.89
C ASN A 81 17.34 3.84 -10.85
N SER A 82 18.60 3.42 -10.93
CA SER A 82 19.01 2.33 -11.81
C SER A 82 18.78 0.94 -11.20
N ILE A 83 18.64 0.86 -9.87
CA ILE A 83 18.33 -0.38 -9.15
C ILE A 83 16.82 -0.50 -8.93
N LEU A 84 16.24 0.47 -8.24
CA LEU A 84 14.80 0.62 -8.02
C LEU A 84 14.43 2.09 -8.15
N LEU A 85 13.22 2.36 -8.61
CA LEU A 85 12.69 3.73 -8.64
C LEU A 85 12.41 4.22 -7.22
N ILE A 86 13.07 5.30 -6.80
CA ILE A 86 12.80 5.95 -5.53
C ILE A 86 11.70 6.97 -5.75
N GLU A 87 10.58 6.80 -5.08
CA GLU A 87 9.45 7.74 -5.09
C GLU A 87 9.33 8.45 -3.73
N THR A 88 9.08 9.75 -3.76
CA THR A 88 8.80 10.58 -2.58
C THR A 88 7.67 11.56 -2.91
N PRO A 89 6.80 11.93 -1.98
CA PRO A 89 6.70 11.47 -0.60
C PRO A 89 6.13 10.04 -0.48
N LEU A 90 5.99 9.56 0.76
CA LEU A 90 5.35 8.26 1.07
C LEU A 90 3.95 8.14 0.49
N ILE A 91 3.21 9.23 0.51
CA ILE A 91 1.86 9.38 -0.02
C ILE A 91 1.83 10.67 -0.81
N LYS A 92 1.31 10.61 -2.04
CA LYS A 92 1.14 11.79 -2.87
C LYS A 92 -0.20 12.47 -2.56
N ASP A 93 -0.29 13.78 -2.77
CA ASP A 93 -1.49 14.58 -2.44
C ASP A 93 -2.76 14.09 -3.13
N ASP A 94 -2.63 13.43 -4.27
CA ASP A 94 -3.75 12.86 -5.03
C ASP A 94 -4.13 11.43 -4.62
N GLU A 95 -3.40 10.81 -3.71
CA GLU A 95 -3.61 9.41 -3.31
C GLU A 95 -4.51 9.23 -2.10
N ILE A 96 -4.66 10.25 -1.26
CA ILE A 96 -5.51 10.21 -0.05
C ILE A 96 -6.25 11.53 0.16
N ASP A 97 -7.35 11.48 0.90
CA ASP A 97 -8.03 12.66 1.43
C ASP A 97 -7.33 13.18 2.69
N GLU A 98 -7.53 14.45 3.05
CA GLU A 98 -7.05 15.04 4.31
C GLU A 98 -7.40 14.20 5.54
N ALA A 99 -8.58 13.57 5.55
CA ALA A 99 -9.00 12.69 6.64
C ALA A 99 -8.17 11.40 6.75
N GLU A 100 -7.66 10.87 5.63
CA GLU A 100 -6.81 9.68 5.61
C GLU A 100 -5.36 10.00 6.01
N ASP A 101 -4.88 11.20 5.66
CA ASP A 101 -3.59 11.72 6.13
C ASP A 101 -3.56 11.80 7.66
N TYR A 102 -4.65 12.29 8.25
CA TYR A 102 -4.83 12.27 9.69
C TYR A 102 -4.82 10.86 10.26
N ILE A 103 -5.43 9.88 9.58
CA ILE A 103 -5.45 8.49 10.04
C ILE A 103 -4.02 7.91 10.14
N ILE A 104 -3.16 8.22 9.16
CA ILE A 104 -1.76 7.76 9.17
C ILE A 104 -1.00 8.34 10.37
N SER A 105 -1.28 9.58 10.75
CA SER A 105 -0.67 10.21 11.92
C SER A 105 -1.05 9.55 13.26
N THR A 106 -2.07 8.69 13.28
CA THR A 106 -2.48 7.92 14.46
C THR A 106 -1.62 6.68 14.74
N TYR A 107 -0.72 6.33 13.83
CA TYR A 107 0.19 5.20 14.04
C TYR A 107 1.37 5.63 14.91
N LYS A 108 1.72 4.77 15.85
CA LYS A 108 2.86 4.98 16.75
C LYS A 108 3.75 3.74 16.79
N TYR A 109 5.03 3.99 16.88
CA TYR A 109 6.03 2.99 17.17
C TYR A 109 6.60 3.26 18.57
N ASN A 110 6.61 2.25 19.46
CA ASN A 110 6.97 2.40 20.87
C ASN A 110 6.22 3.57 21.56
N ASP A 111 4.93 3.71 21.26
CA ASP A 111 3.95 4.67 21.80
C ASP A 111 4.23 6.17 21.57
N ASP A 112 5.45 6.57 21.25
CA ASP A 112 5.87 7.98 21.24
C ASP A 112 6.32 8.49 19.86
N ILE A 113 6.63 7.62 18.89
CA ILE A 113 7.25 8.01 17.62
C ILE A 113 6.27 7.86 16.47
N ASN A 114 6.02 8.95 15.73
CA ASN A 114 5.34 8.86 14.46
C ASN A 114 6.17 8.04 13.47
N ALA A 115 5.58 6.97 12.98
CA ALA A 115 6.24 5.97 12.14
C ALA A 115 5.72 6.06 10.70
N GLY A 116 6.06 7.12 9.98
CA GLY A 116 5.53 7.42 8.64
C GLY A 116 5.69 6.26 7.66
N GLY A 117 6.90 5.76 7.47
CA GLY A 117 7.17 4.63 6.58
C GLY A 117 6.50 3.34 7.02
N LEU A 118 6.51 3.04 8.33
CA LEU A 118 5.85 1.86 8.87
C LEU A 118 4.32 1.96 8.73
N ALA A 119 3.74 3.13 9.03
CA ALA A 119 2.30 3.39 8.87
C ALA A 119 1.85 3.21 7.42
N CYS A 120 2.61 3.77 6.48
CA CYS A 120 2.34 3.63 5.04
C CYS A 120 2.46 2.19 4.56
N SER A 121 3.38 1.39 5.12
CA SER A 121 3.45 -0.04 4.80
C SER A 121 2.16 -0.78 5.16
N HIS A 122 1.57 -0.48 6.30
CA HIS A 122 0.27 -1.02 6.67
C HIS A 122 -0.86 -0.50 5.77
N PHE A 123 -0.90 0.81 5.56
CA PHE A 123 -1.93 1.46 4.74
C PHE A 123 -2.01 0.87 3.33
N TRP A 124 -0.85 0.67 2.69
CA TRP A 124 -0.76 0.10 1.35
C TRP A 124 -0.77 -1.43 1.31
N ASN A 125 -0.81 -2.11 2.46
CA ASN A 125 -0.60 -3.55 2.56
C ASN A 125 0.68 -3.99 1.83
N SER A 126 1.74 -3.20 2.00
CA SER A 126 3.07 -3.40 1.45
C SER A 126 4.02 -4.03 2.47
N ILE A 127 5.31 -4.04 2.14
CA ILE A 127 6.38 -4.46 3.05
C ILE A 127 7.22 -3.22 3.40
N SER A 128 7.51 -3.04 4.68
CA SER A 128 8.50 -2.08 5.14
C SER A 128 9.91 -2.62 4.92
N ILE A 129 10.83 -1.78 4.46
CA ILE A 129 12.25 -2.12 4.33
C ILE A 129 13.11 -1.18 5.18
N SER A 130 14.05 -1.74 5.94
CA SER A 130 14.95 -1.01 6.82
C SER A 130 16.42 -1.37 6.56
N PHE A 131 17.30 -0.50 7.01
CA PHE A 131 18.65 -0.94 7.35
C PHE A 131 18.61 -1.78 8.63
N HIS A 132 19.52 -2.76 8.77
CA HIS A 132 19.73 -3.48 10.02
C HIS A 132 20.66 -2.66 10.94
N SER A 133 20.21 -1.46 11.31
CA SER A 133 21.01 -0.54 12.13
C SER A 133 21.05 -0.90 13.61
N SER A 134 20.11 -1.72 14.08
CA SER A 134 20.03 -2.23 15.45
C SER A 134 19.30 -3.58 15.48
N ASP A 135 19.38 -4.30 16.59
CA ASP A 135 18.64 -5.55 16.81
C ASP A 135 17.13 -5.34 16.77
N GLU A 136 16.68 -4.13 17.03
CA GLU A 136 15.27 -3.72 16.94
C GLU A 136 14.72 -3.93 15.53
N TRP A 137 15.54 -3.68 14.51
CA TRP A 137 15.17 -3.86 13.10
C TRP A 137 15.48 -5.26 12.56
N ASN A 138 16.06 -6.16 13.34
CA ASN A 138 16.34 -7.54 12.92
C ASN A 138 15.11 -8.44 13.14
N LYS A 139 13.98 -8.07 12.58
CA LYS A 139 12.71 -8.82 12.72
C LYS A 139 11.99 -8.87 11.38
N PRO A 140 11.35 -9.99 11.02
CA PRO A 140 10.55 -10.07 9.79
C PRO A 140 9.22 -9.32 9.88
N CYS A 141 8.77 -9.00 11.10
CA CYS A 141 7.56 -8.21 11.36
C CYS A 141 7.83 -7.17 12.44
N ILE A 142 7.20 -6.01 12.30
CA ILE A 142 7.27 -4.91 13.28
C ILE A 142 5.87 -4.66 13.82
N LYS A 143 5.77 -4.47 15.12
CA LYS A 143 4.52 -4.10 15.79
C LYS A 143 4.38 -2.59 15.85
N LEU A 144 3.18 -2.12 15.55
CA LEU A 144 2.76 -0.73 15.69
C LEU A 144 1.49 -0.66 16.53
N THR A 145 1.26 0.50 17.13
CA THR A 145 -0.04 0.84 17.72
C THR A 145 -0.79 1.75 16.74
N LYS A 146 -2.03 1.41 16.45
CA LYS A 146 -2.98 2.23 15.69
C LYS A 146 -4.27 2.36 16.47
N ASN A 147 -4.65 3.59 16.87
CA ASN A 147 -5.87 3.82 17.66
C ASN A 147 -5.95 2.88 18.90
N GLU A 148 -4.85 2.73 19.64
CA GLU A 148 -4.73 1.85 20.83
C GLU A 148 -4.74 0.33 20.52
N GLU A 149 -4.85 -0.08 19.28
CA GLU A 149 -4.77 -1.48 18.86
C GLU A 149 -3.37 -1.83 18.34
N GLU A 150 -2.85 -2.96 18.79
CA GLU A 150 -1.59 -3.50 18.27
C GLU A 150 -1.82 -4.11 16.89
N ILE A 151 -1.03 -3.69 15.91
CA ILE A 151 -1.01 -4.24 14.57
C ILE A 151 0.40 -4.71 14.21
N GLU A 152 0.50 -5.66 13.32
CA GLU A 152 1.76 -6.17 12.83
C GLU A 152 1.93 -5.88 11.34
N ILE A 153 3.12 -5.40 10.94
CA ILE A 153 3.45 -5.13 9.55
C ILE A 153 4.60 -6.01 9.07
N ARG A 154 4.59 -6.38 7.79
CA ARG A 154 5.71 -7.10 7.15
C ARG A 154 6.94 -6.21 7.08
N HIS A 155 8.10 -6.79 7.38
CA HIS A 155 9.32 -6.02 7.44
C HIS A 155 10.53 -6.85 6.93
N ILE A 156 11.44 -6.17 6.21
CA ILE A 156 12.66 -6.74 5.68
C ILE A 156 13.84 -5.83 6.03
N SER A 157 14.85 -6.38 6.70
CA SER A 157 16.15 -5.75 6.93
C SER A 157 17.33 -6.69 6.66
N THR A 158 17.04 -7.97 6.39
CA THR A 158 18.02 -8.99 6.02
C THR A 158 17.45 -9.88 4.91
N ILE A 159 18.32 -10.57 4.17
CA ILE A 159 17.89 -11.45 3.08
C ILE A 159 16.99 -12.59 3.58
N CYS A 160 17.24 -13.12 4.77
CA CYS A 160 16.44 -14.21 5.33
C CYS A 160 14.99 -13.80 5.64
N HIS A 161 14.71 -12.50 5.82
CA HIS A 161 13.34 -12.02 6.01
C HIS A 161 12.51 -12.11 4.73
N ILE A 162 13.13 -12.09 3.55
CA ILE A 162 12.42 -12.21 2.27
C ILE A 162 11.62 -13.52 2.20
N GLU A 163 12.23 -14.63 2.65
CA GLU A 163 11.57 -15.94 2.65
C GLU A 163 10.37 -16.02 3.59
N LYS A 164 10.35 -15.20 4.64
CA LYS A 164 9.22 -15.13 5.58
C LYS A 164 7.97 -14.48 4.98
N HIS A 165 8.12 -13.82 3.85
CA HIS A 165 7.05 -13.11 3.13
C HIS A 165 6.79 -13.67 1.74
N ASN A 166 7.09 -14.95 1.51
CA ASN A 166 6.83 -15.59 0.21
C ASN A 166 5.36 -15.49 -0.20
N ASP A 167 4.43 -15.60 0.76
CA ASP A 167 2.99 -15.40 0.53
C ASP A 167 2.68 -14.05 -0.15
N PHE A 168 3.37 -12.97 0.25
CA PHE A 168 3.22 -11.67 -0.36
C PHE A 168 3.76 -11.66 -1.79
N PHE A 169 4.95 -12.20 -2.02
CA PHE A 169 5.58 -12.20 -3.34
C PHE A 169 4.86 -13.12 -4.33
N ASP A 170 4.40 -14.29 -3.88
CA ASP A 170 3.64 -15.23 -4.70
C ASP A 170 2.32 -14.60 -5.15
N ASN A 171 1.61 -13.91 -4.25
CA ASN A 171 0.41 -13.18 -4.60
C ASN A 171 0.67 -12.01 -5.58
N LEU A 172 1.77 -11.28 -5.38
CA LEU A 172 2.16 -10.20 -6.29
C LEU A 172 2.47 -10.76 -7.69
N GLU A 173 3.21 -11.87 -7.77
CA GLU A 173 3.53 -12.53 -9.03
C GLU A 173 2.26 -13.03 -9.73
N GLU A 174 1.32 -13.63 -9.01
CA GLU A 174 0.04 -14.04 -9.56
C GLU A 174 -0.76 -12.85 -10.11
N GLU A 175 -0.81 -11.73 -9.38
CA GLU A 175 -1.47 -10.52 -9.87
C GLU A 175 -0.83 -9.98 -11.15
N LEU A 176 0.50 -10.01 -11.22
CA LEU A 176 1.23 -9.58 -12.40
C LEU A 176 1.02 -10.52 -13.59
N LYS A 177 1.00 -11.84 -13.36
CA LYS A 177 0.71 -12.85 -14.41
C LYS A 177 -0.69 -12.69 -15.00
N LEU A 178 -1.66 -12.31 -14.18
CA LEU A 178 -3.02 -12.04 -14.65
C LEU A 178 -3.07 -10.86 -15.63
N ASN A 179 -2.10 -9.94 -15.57
CA ASN A 179 -2.02 -8.75 -16.41
C ASN A 179 -3.35 -8.00 -16.51
N ILE A 180 -4.03 -7.85 -15.36
CA ILE A 180 -5.30 -7.13 -15.27
C ILE A 180 -5.01 -5.64 -15.14
N ASN A 181 -5.58 -4.88 -16.06
CA ASN A 181 -5.55 -3.43 -16.07
C ASN A 181 -6.97 -2.88 -16.30
N ARG A 182 -7.12 -1.55 -16.28
CA ARG A 182 -8.42 -0.87 -16.41
C ARG A 182 -9.11 -1.17 -17.74
N GLU A 183 -8.32 -1.30 -18.81
CA GLU A 183 -8.80 -1.49 -20.18
C GLU A 183 -9.34 -2.91 -20.41
N ASN A 184 -8.73 -3.92 -19.78
CA ASN A 184 -9.12 -5.32 -19.98
C ASN A 184 -10.00 -5.90 -18.85
N PHE A 185 -10.08 -5.21 -17.70
CA PHE A 185 -10.79 -5.69 -16.52
C PHE A 185 -12.24 -6.08 -16.83
N TRP A 186 -12.98 -5.21 -17.52
CA TRP A 186 -14.40 -5.42 -17.74
C TRP A 186 -14.70 -6.69 -18.53
N ILE A 187 -13.88 -6.98 -19.53
CA ILE A 187 -14.01 -8.19 -20.36
C ILE A 187 -13.66 -9.43 -19.52
N ARG A 188 -12.66 -9.31 -18.64
CA ARG A 188 -12.09 -10.43 -17.88
C ARG A 188 -12.66 -10.60 -16.47
N LYS A 189 -13.54 -9.72 -16.00
CA LYS A 189 -14.05 -9.74 -14.63
C LYS A 189 -14.65 -11.09 -14.22
N ASN A 190 -15.33 -11.78 -15.14
CA ASN A 190 -15.95 -13.08 -14.88
C ASN A 190 -14.94 -14.23 -14.74
N GLU A 191 -13.71 -14.05 -15.22
CA GLU A 191 -12.59 -15.01 -14.99
C GLU A 191 -12.07 -14.90 -13.55
N LEU A 192 -12.16 -13.69 -12.97
CA LEU A 192 -11.59 -13.35 -11.68
C LEU A 192 -12.59 -13.48 -10.53
N PHE A 193 -13.87 -13.29 -10.81
CA PHE A 193 -14.92 -13.12 -9.81
C PHE A 193 -16.13 -13.99 -10.13
N SER A 194 -16.44 -14.91 -9.23
CA SER A 194 -17.63 -15.78 -9.27
C SER A 194 -18.68 -15.36 -8.24
N LYS A 195 -18.24 -14.84 -7.10
CA LYS A 195 -19.09 -14.36 -5.99
C LYS A 195 -19.38 -12.86 -6.06
N ILE A 196 -18.47 -12.10 -6.70
CA ILE A 196 -18.60 -10.65 -6.84
C ILE A 196 -19.18 -10.34 -8.22
N ILE A 197 -20.28 -9.60 -8.23
CA ILE A 197 -21.01 -9.20 -9.43
C ILE A 197 -20.97 -7.67 -9.54
N PHE A 198 -20.64 -7.18 -10.72
CA PHE A 198 -20.57 -5.74 -10.99
C PHE A 198 -21.81 -5.30 -11.74
N THR A 199 -22.42 -4.16 -11.34
CA THR A 199 -23.45 -3.52 -12.16
C THR A 199 -22.80 -2.84 -13.38
N ASP A 200 -23.59 -2.54 -14.40
CA ASP A 200 -23.07 -1.97 -15.66
C ASP A 200 -22.44 -0.59 -15.45
N GLU A 201 -22.92 0.17 -14.46
CA GLU A 201 -22.38 1.49 -14.14
C GLU A 201 -20.90 1.45 -13.72
N VAL A 202 -20.43 0.33 -13.16
CA VAL A 202 -19.05 0.18 -12.70
C VAL A 202 -18.05 0.09 -13.87
N GLU A 203 -18.46 -0.34 -15.06
CA GLU A 203 -17.58 -0.40 -16.23
C GLU A 203 -16.90 0.94 -16.50
N HIS A 204 -17.73 1.98 -16.62
CA HIS A 204 -17.22 3.32 -16.90
C HIS A 204 -16.36 3.87 -15.75
N GLN A 205 -16.70 3.55 -14.52
CA GLN A 205 -15.98 4.02 -13.34
C GLN A 205 -14.55 3.42 -13.28
N ILE A 206 -14.41 2.14 -13.55
CA ILE A 206 -13.12 1.43 -13.53
C ILE A 206 -12.11 2.04 -14.51
N ILE A 207 -12.53 2.43 -15.69
CA ILE A 207 -11.66 2.99 -16.72
C ILE A 207 -11.00 4.31 -16.26
N TYR A 208 -11.72 5.10 -15.45
CA TYR A 208 -11.25 6.40 -14.96
C TYR A 208 -10.57 6.36 -13.59
N LEU A 209 -10.44 5.18 -12.96
CA LEU A 209 -9.70 5.08 -11.71
C LEU A 209 -8.22 5.40 -11.95
N ASP A 210 -7.61 6.06 -10.96
CA ASP A 210 -6.15 6.09 -10.88
C ASP A 210 -5.57 4.66 -10.82
N SER A 211 -4.38 4.47 -11.37
CA SER A 211 -3.77 3.15 -11.46
C SER A 211 -3.56 2.50 -10.09
N LEU A 212 -3.22 3.29 -9.09
CA LEU A 212 -2.99 2.81 -7.74
C LEU A 212 -4.30 2.47 -7.04
N VAL A 213 -5.34 3.32 -7.21
CA VAL A 213 -6.69 3.06 -6.71
C VAL A 213 -7.24 1.79 -7.35
N PHE A 214 -7.08 1.63 -8.67
CA PHE A 214 -7.49 0.42 -9.36
C PHE A 214 -6.83 -0.83 -8.77
N LYS A 215 -5.50 -0.84 -8.60
CA LYS A 215 -4.79 -1.95 -7.97
C LYS A 215 -5.31 -2.27 -6.57
N LYS A 216 -5.57 -1.26 -5.75
CA LYS A 216 -6.10 -1.43 -4.39
C LYS A 216 -7.53 -1.99 -4.41
N VAL A 217 -8.38 -1.49 -5.29
CA VAL A 217 -9.76 -2.01 -5.50
C VAL A 217 -9.72 -3.50 -5.88
N ILE A 218 -8.94 -3.85 -6.90
CA ILE A 218 -8.83 -5.24 -7.36
C ILE A 218 -8.30 -6.15 -6.25
N SER A 219 -7.28 -5.70 -5.50
CA SER A 219 -6.74 -6.47 -4.36
C SER A 219 -7.82 -6.75 -3.30
N ILE A 220 -8.58 -5.74 -2.89
CA ILE A 220 -9.67 -5.90 -1.90
C ILE A 220 -10.72 -6.89 -2.41
N LEU A 221 -11.17 -6.71 -3.64
CA LEU A 221 -12.19 -7.58 -4.21
C LEU A 221 -11.70 -9.02 -4.39
N ARG A 222 -10.44 -9.24 -4.75
CA ARG A 222 -9.85 -10.58 -4.81
C ARG A 222 -9.71 -11.23 -3.44
N ASP A 223 -9.32 -10.48 -2.41
CA ASP A 223 -9.27 -10.99 -1.04
C ASP A 223 -10.67 -11.47 -0.58
N LEU A 224 -11.74 -10.75 -0.93
CA LEU A 224 -13.12 -11.15 -0.67
C LEU A 224 -13.55 -12.38 -1.50
N GLU A 225 -13.23 -12.41 -2.80
CA GLU A 225 -13.58 -13.52 -3.70
C GLU A 225 -12.96 -14.82 -3.25
N THR A 226 -11.67 -14.79 -2.86
CA THR A 226 -10.91 -15.97 -2.43
C THR A 226 -11.15 -16.37 -0.98
N GLY A 227 -11.87 -15.55 -0.21
CA GLY A 227 -12.10 -15.77 1.22
C GLY A 227 -10.88 -15.48 2.11
N LYS A 228 -9.86 -14.83 1.57
CA LYS A 228 -8.69 -14.35 2.33
C LYS A 228 -9.10 -13.30 3.37
N LYS A 229 -10.12 -12.50 3.03
CA LYS A 229 -10.81 -11.58 3.93
C LYS A 229 -12.30 -11.77 3.81
N VAL A 230 -12.99 -11.49 4.91
CA VAL A 230 -14.43 -11.32 4.94
C VAL A 230 -14.78 -9.85 5.08
N LEU A 231 -16.03 -9.49 4.80
CA LEU A 231 -16.47 -8.09 4.88
C LEU A 231 -16.22 -7.48 6.25
N ASN A 232 -16.31 -8.24 7.32
CA ASN A 232 -16.05 -7.77 8.69
C ASN A 232 -14.58 -7.37 8.95
N ASP A 233 -13.65 -7.82 8.11
CA ASP A 233 -12.22 -7.44 8.19
C ASP A 233 -11.95 -6.08 7.51
N LEU A 234 -12.96 -5.52 6.85
CA LEU A 234 -12.85 -4.28 6.11
C LEU A 234 -13.47 -3.11 6.86
N ASN A 235 -12.95 -1.92 6.62
CA ASN A 235 -13.56 -0.70 7.13
C ASN A 235 -14.83 -0.36 6.33
N ILE A 236 -15.97 -0.79 6.84
CA ILE A 236 -17.27 -0.59 6.21
C ILE A 236 -18.09 0.39 7.04
N SER A 237 -18.82 1.25 6.35
CA SER A 237 -19.88 2.04 6.97
C SER A 237 -21.17 2.01 6.13
N GLY A 238 -22.27 2.26 6.80
CA GLY A 238 -23.58 2.49 6.16
C GLY A 238 -23.85 3.96 5.95
N GLU A 239 -24.84 4.26 5.13
CA GLU A 239 -25.33 5.60 4.89
C GLU A 239 -26.14 6.12 6.10
N GLY A 240 -25.96 7.42 6.38
CA GLY A 240 -26.68 8.10 7.46
C GLY A 240 -28.17 8.29 7.15
N GLU A 241 -28.95 8.64 8.19
CA GLU A 241 -30.39 8.84 8.07
C GLU A 241 -30.76 9.93 7.06
N THR A 242 -29.98 11.01 6.98
CA THR A 242 -30.16 12.09 5.99
C THR A 242 -30.18 11.56 4.56
N VAL A 243 -29.24 10.65 4.23
CA VAL A 243 -29.16 10.06 2.88
C VAL A 243 -30.32 9.11 2.64
N ARG A 244 -30.75 8.33 3.64
CA ARG A 244 -31.86 7.38 3.51
C ARG A 244 -33.19 8.10 3.27
N GLN A 245 -33.40 9.25 3.91
CA GLN A 245 -34.66 10.01 3.82
C GLN A 245 -34.70 10.98 2.63
N ASN A 246 -33.55 11.47 2.17
CA ASN A 246 -33.49 12.38 1.03
C ASN A 246 -33.48 11.61 -0.28
N HIS A 247 -34.59 11.76 -1.05
CA HIS A 247 -34.78 11.05 -2.31
C HIS A 247 -33.64 11.28 -3.31
N SER A 248 -33.16 12.51 -3.45
CA SER A 248 -32.07 12.84 -4.40
C SER A 248 -30.75 12.20 -4.02
N LEU A 249 -30.39 12.17 -2.71
CA LEU A 249 -29.17 11.55 -2.22
C LEU A 249 -29.26 10.02 -2.29
N ARG A 250 -30.43 9.46 -1.98
CA ARG A 250 -30.70 8.03 -2.05
C ARG A 250 -30.56 7.52 -3.48
N THR A 251 -31.11 8.23 -4.46
CA THR A 251 -31.04 7.85 -5.88
C THR A 251 -29.61 7.72 -6.41
N LEU A 252 -28.66 8.46 -5.86
CA LEU A 252 -27.23 8.33 -6.21
C LEU A 252 -26.63 6.97 -5.80
N ARG A 253 -27.29 6.23 -4.93
CA ARG A 253 -26.88 4.93 -4.39
C ARG A 253 -27.80 3.79 -4.81
N GLU A 254 -28.68 4.03 -5.77
CA GLU A 254 -29.57 3.02 -6.34
C GLU A 254 -29.02 2.53 -7.67
N PHE A 255 -28.60 1.27 -7.70
CA PHE A 255 -28.07 0.62 -8.89
C PHE A 255 -28.92 -0.59 -9.29
N LYS A 256 -28.88 -0.97 -10.55
CA LYS A 256 -29.73 -2.04 -11.06
C LYS A 256 -29.09 -3.42 -10.85
N ILE A 257 -29.84 -4.32 -10.21
CA ILE A 257 -29.54 -5.75 -10.15
C ILE A 257 -30.68 -6.47 -10.87
N ASN A 258 -30.36 -7.17 -11.96
CA ASN A 258 -31.37 -7.89 -12.76
C ASN A 258 -32.58 -7.02 -13.15
N GLY A 259 -32.35 -5.77 -13.51
CA GLY A 259 -33.35 -4.82 -13.93
C GLY A 259 -34.13 -4.10 -12.79
N GLN A 260 -33.95 -4.52 -11.54
CA GLN A 260 -34.54 -3.88 -10.37
C GLN A 260 -33.54 -2.95 -9.68
N LYS A 261 -33.99 -1.77 -9.27
CA LYS A 261 -33.18 -0.84 -8.47
C LYS A 261 -33.07 -1.34 -7.02
N GLU A 262 -31.85 -1.46 -6.55
CA GLU A 262 -31.53 -1.77 -5.15
C GLU A 262 -30.74 -0.61 -4.53
N PHE A 263 -30.92 -0.38 -3.24
CA PHE A 263 -30.21 0.68 -2.50
C PHE A 263 -28.91 0.10 -1.89
N PHE A 264 -27.77 0.58 -2.37
CA PHE A 264 -26.44 0.17 -1.94
C PHE A 264 -25.99 1.02 -0.74
N GLU A 265 -26.55 0.70 0.40
CA GLU A 265 -26.34 1.44 1.64
C GLU A 265 -24.92 1.34 2.18
N LYS A 266 -24.29 0.15 2.05
CA LYS A 266 -22.98 -0.12 2.60
C LYS A 266 -21.88 0.28 1.65
N HIS A 267 -20.76 0.79 2.21
CA HIS A 267 -19.59 1.08 1.40
C HIS A 267 -18.29 0.78 2.16
N ILE A 268 -17.29 0.27 1.42
CA ILE A 268 -15.93 0.05 1.90
C ILE A 268 -15.17 1.37 1.82
N LYS A 269 -14.50 1.73 2.91
CA LYS A 269 -13.64 2.89 3.07
C LYS A 269 -12.16 2.53 2.91
N ASN A 270 -11.29 3.50 3.17
CA ASN A 270 -9.82 3.36 3.14
C ASN A 270 -9.26 3.01 1.74
N LEU A 271 -9.94 3.50 0.72
CA LEU A 271 -9.36 3.66 -0.60
C LEU A 271 -8.72 5.04 -0.69
N SER A 272 -7.61 5.14 -1.42
CA SER A 272 -6.92 6.41 -1.65
C SER A 272 -7.87 7.47 -2.17
N ASN A 273 -7.58 8.73 -1.88
CA ASN A 273 -8.25 9.90 -2.47
C ASN A 273 -9.77 9.91 -2.26
N GLY A 274 -10.25 9.44 -1.10
CA GLY A 274 -11.67 9.42 -0.75
C GLY A 274 -12.55 8.51 -1.59
N TYR A 275 -11.96 7.60 -2.33
CA TYR A 275 -12.73 6.61 -3.08
C TYR A 275 -13.47 5.66 -2.14
N ARG A 276 -14.63 5.18 -2.60
CA ARG A 276 -15.49 4.22 -1.89
C ARG A 276 -15.92 3.12 -2.86
N ILE A 277 -16.19 1.93 -2.32
CA ILE A 277 -16.85 0.85 -3.05
C ILE A 277 -18.21 0.66 -2.41
N HIS A 278 -19.29 1.07 -3.08
CA HIS A 278 -20.64 0.77 -2.63
C HIS A 278 -21.04 -0.63 -3.08
N PHE A 279 -21.54 -1.39 -2.12
CA PHE A 279 -21.91 -2.79 -2.36
C PHE A 279 -23.24 -3.17 -1.70
N PHE A 280 -23.80 -4.26 -2.19
CA PHE A 280 -25.03 -4.87 -1.71
C PHE A 280 -24.85 -6.38 -1.62
N GLU A 281 -25.29 -6.98 -0.52
CA GLU A 281 -25.18 -8.43 -0.29
C GLU A 281 -26.54 -9.09 -0.52
N LYS A 282 -26.60 -10.12 -1.36
CA LYS A 282 -27.79 -10.92 -1.62
C LYS A 282 -27.40 -12.33 -2.07
N ASN A 283 -28.00 -13.34 -1.44
CA ASN A 283 -27.83 -14.76 -1.82
C ASN A 283 -26.33 -15.17 -1.92
N GLU A 284 -25.56 -14.88 -0.89
CA GLU A 284 -24.10 -15.19 -0.79
C GLU A 284 -23.24 -14.52 -1.87
N LYS A 285 -23.77 -13.56 -2.59
CA LYS A 285 -23.07 -12.75 -3.59
C LYS A 285 -22.94 -11.31 -3.13
N ILE A 286 -21.85 -10.69 -3.54
CA ILE A 286 -21.56 -9.28 -3.32
C ILE A 286 -21.75 -8.54 -4.64
N TYR A 287 -22.69 -7.64 -4.70
CA TYR A 287 -22.94 -6.79 -5.85
C TYR A 287 -22.21 -5.46 -5.66
N ILE A 288 -21.40 -5.07 -6.61
CA ILE A 288 -20.71 -3.77 -6.62
C ILE A 288 -21.50 -2.83 -7.53
N GLY A 289 -22.01 -1.73 -6.95
CA GLY A 289 -22.81 -0.75 -7.67
C GLY A 289 -22.05 0.51 -8.04
N TYR A 290 -21.02 0.85 -7.21
CA TYR A 290 -20.26 2.08 -7.44
C TYR A 290 -18.83 1.92 -6.93
N ILE A 291 -17.88 2.41 -7.72
CA ILE A 291 -16.50 2.59 -7.33
C ILE A 291 -16.08 4.00 -7.74
N GLY A 292 -15.92 4.89 -6.78
CA GLY A 292 -15.62 6.28 -7.08
C GLY A 292 -15.40 7.11 -5.83
N LYS A 293 -15.21 8.42 -6.01
CA LYS A 293 -15.11 9.37 -4.90
C LYS A 293 -16.38 9.35 -4.06
N HIS A 294 -16.24 9.78 -2.81
CA HIS A 294 -17.37 9.87 -1.88
C HIS A 294 -18.58 10.57 -2.54
N LEU A 295 -19.73 9.92 -2.53
CA LEU A 295 -20.97 10.49 -3.06
C LEU A 295 -21.47 11.60 -2.12
N LYS A 296 -22.17 12.58 -2.67
CA LYS A 296 -22.76 13.68 -1.89
C LYS A 296 -23.61 13.14 -0.72
N THR A 297 -23.47 13.76 0.44
CA THR A 297 -24.19 13.45 1.68
C THR A 297 -25.09 14.60 2.08
#